data_b764c0093faf7d0b1d1e957f017e090d
#
_entry.id   b764c0093faf7d0b1d1e957f017e090d
#
_cell.length_a   1.000
_cell.length_b   1.000
_cell.length_c   1.000
_cell.angle_alpha   90.00
_cell.angle_beta   90.00
_cell.angle_gamma   90.00
#
_symmetry.space_group_name_H-M   'P 1'
#
loop_
_entity.id
_entity.type
_entity.pdbx_description
1 polymer ?
#
loop_
_entity_poly.entity_id
_entity_poly.type
_entity_poly.pdbx_seq_one_letter_code
_entity_poly.pdbx_strand_id
1 'polypeptide(L)'
;VSSRIKIMANIDISEKRRPQDGRILIKTLNKNIDLRVSTLPTIYGEKVVLRLLDQSNAMVGLEKLGLETDDRVIVDGIIAAPYGIVLVTGPTGSGKSTTLYSVLERLSKPEVNIITVEDPVEYTMTGINQIQVNEKAGLTFGEALRSILRQDPDKVMVGEIRDLETAQLAVRAALTGHLVLSTLHTNDAPSASIRLVEMGIAPFLVSSSLLAVIAQRLVRKLCVECRQEYTIPDKTADDLGIPRGSTAYKPMGCEVCRGTGYKGRSGIYEIMKVDEEIQNLILDGAAGHRIQQEAIREGMRTLRDSGLRKVLDGVTSLEEVLQVTLN
;
A
#
# COMPACT_ATOMS: atom_id res chain seq x y z
N VAL A 1 -2.62 -33.93 -11.00
CA VAL A 1 -1.89 -32.73 -10.59
C VAL A 1 -2.65 -32.04 -9.46
N SER A 2 -3.96 -31.69 -9.63
CA SER A 2 -4.77 -30.96 -8.64
C SER A 2 -4.78 -31.62 -7.26
N SER A 3 -5.02 -32.96 -7.18
CA SER A 3 -5.02 -33.70 -5.91
C SER A 3 -3.71 -33.60 -5.15
N ARG A 4 -2.56 -33.63 -5.85
CA ARG A 4 -1.26 -33.48 -5.21
C ARG A 4 -1.06 -32.09 -4.65
N ILE A 5 -1.48 -31.06 -5.39
CA ILE A 5 -1.41 -29.66 -4.93
C ILE A 5 -2.34 -29.49 -3.70
N LYS A 6 -3.55 -30.04 -3.72
CA LYS A 6 -4.46 -29.99 -2.57
C LYS A 6 -3.85 -30.62 -1.31
N ILE A 7 -3.25 -31.79 -1.42
CA ILE A 7 -2.55 -32.43 -0.30
C ILE A 7 -1.44 -31.52 0.25
N MET A 8 -0.59 -30.97 -0.64
CA MET A 8 0.51 -30.10 -0.23
C MET A 8 0.03 -28.80 0.41
N ALA A 9 -1.14 -28.29 -0.03
CA ALA A 9 -1.77 -27.07 0.48
C ALA A 9 -2.67 -27.32 1.71
N ASN A 10 -2.75 -28.53 2.21
CA ASN A 10 -3.63 -28.93 3.30
C ASN A 10 -5.12 -28.66 3.03
N ILE A 11 -5.54 -28.91 1.78
CA ILE A 11 -6.90 -28.72 1.27
C ILE A 11 -7.58 -30.10 1.14
N ASP A 12 -8.89 -30.15 1.39
CA ASP A 12 -9.67 -31.38 1.26
C ASP A 12 -9.71 -31.86 -0.21
N ILE A 13 -9.15 -33.05 -0.44
CA ILE A 13 -9.09 -33.69 -1.77
C ILE A 13 -10.40 -34.30 -2.22
N SER A 14 -11.31 -34.60 -1.26
CA SER A 14 -12.61 -35.19 -1.54
C SER A 14 -13.64 -34.17 -1.99
N GLU A 15 -13.53 -32.93 -1.53
CA GLU A 15 -14.42 -31.85 -1.93
C GLU A 15 -13.96 -31.23 -3.25
N LYS A 16 -14.76 -31.38 -4.30
CA LYS A 16 -14.50 -30.89 -5.67
C LYS A 16 -15.56 -29.92 -6.17
N ARG A 17 -16.60 -29.65 -5.37
CA ARG A 17 -17.78 -28.86 -5.75
C ARG A 17 -17.72 -27.42 -5.24
N ARG A 18 -16.78 -27.12 -4.34
CA ARG A 18 -16.65 -25.81 -3.71
C ARG A 18 -15.24 -25.26 -3.89
N PRO A 19 -15.08 -23.93 -4.03
CA PRO A 19 -13.78 -23.29 -3.97
C PRO A 19 -13.12 -23.59 -2.63
N GLN A 20 -11.80 -23.75 -2.67
CA GLN A 20 -10.97 -23.94 -1.47
C GLN A 20 -9.66 -23.22 -1.63
N ASP A 21 -9.17 -22.68 -0.52
CA ASP A 21 -7.89 -21.98 -0.44
C ASP A 21 -6.97 -22.70 0.55
N GLY A 22 -5.68 -22.67 0.27
CA GLY A 22 -4.66 -23.28 1.09
C GLY A 22 -3.28 -22.66 0.87
N ARG A 23 -2.30 -23.17 1.60
CA ARG A 23 -0.94 -22.63 1.61
C ARG A 23 0.10 -23.74 1.59
N ILE A 24 1.17 -23.56 0.82
CA ILE A 24 2.33 -24.46 0.77
C ILE A 24 3.58 -23.66 1.10
N LEU A 25 4.28 -24.04 2.15
CA LEU A 25 5.57 -23.46 2.50
C LEU A 25 6.69 -24.36 1.93
N ILE A 26 7.49 -23.81 1.01
CA ILE A 26 8.63 -24.50 0.42
C ILE A 26 9.91 -23.87 0.96
N LYS A 27 10.70 -24.65 1.67
CA LYS A 27 12.06 -24.27 2.09
C LYS A 27 13.05 -24.82 1.10
N THR A 28 13.81 -23.97 0.44
CA THR A 28 14.96 -24.32 -0.38
C THR A 28 16.24 -23.91 0.33
N LEU A 29 17.41 -24.33 -0.18
CA LEU A 29 18.71 -23.99 0.42
C LEU A 29 18.92 -22.48 0.61
N ASN A 30 18.30 -21.64 -0.24
CA ASN A 30 18.56 -20.19 -0.25
C ASN A 30 17.29 -19.35 -0.14
N LYS A 31 16.08 -19.96 -0.07
CA LYS A 31 14.84 -19.21 -0.11
C LYS A 31 13.69 -19.92 0.59
N ASN A 32 12.88 -19.14 1.27
CA ASN A 32 11.56 -19.56 1.75
C ASN A 32 10.52 -19.02 0.76
N ILE A 33 9.80 -19.92 0.11
CA ILE A 33 8.75 -19.57 -0.85
C ILE A 33 7.42 -19.96 -0.24
N ASP A 34 6.52 -19.00 -0.16
CA ASP A 34 5.15 -19.21 0.23
C ASP A 34 4.26 -19.27 -1.02
N LEU A 35 3.57 -20.39 -1.20
CA LEU A 35 2.62 -20.57 -2.29
C LEU A 35 1.20 -20.50 -1.73
N ARG A 36 0.46 -19.47 -2.13
CA ARG A 36 -0.98 -19.43 -1.91
C ARG A 36 -1.67 -20.18 -3.04
N VAL A 37 -2.49 -21.14 -2.66
CA VAL A 37 -3.20 -22.07 -3.57
C VAL A 37 -4.68 -21.75 -3.50
N SER A 38 -5.31 -21.50 -4.65
CA SER A 38 -6.76 -21.41 -4.75
C SER A 38 -7.27 -22.42 -5.77
N THR A 39 -8.30 -23.16 -5.42
CA THR A 39 -8.95 -24.13 -6.29
C THR A 39 -10.39 -23.71 -6.56
N LEU A 40 -10.81 -23.80 -7.82
CA LEU A 40 -12.16 -23.45 -8.25
C LEU A 40 -12.76 -24.57 -9.11
N PRO A 41 -13.94 -25.10 -8.78
CA PRO A 41 -14.65 -26.04 -9.66
C PRO A 41 -15.02 -25.39 -11.00
N THR A 42 -14.76 -26.11 -12.10
CA THR A 42 -15.21 -25.73 -13.44
C THR A 42 -15.86 -26.93 -14.12
N ILE A 43 -16.53 -26.71 -15.25
CA ILE A 43 -17.15 -27.80 -16.04
C ILE A 43 -16.14 -28.81 -16.57
N TYR A 44 -14.85 -28.46 -16.67
CA TYR A 44 -13.77 -29.33 -17.13
C TYR A 44 -12.90 -29.89 -16.00
N GLY A 45 -13.32 -29.74 -14.75
CA GLY A 45 -12.59 -30.13 -13.55
C GLY A 45 -12.17 -28.93 -12.70
N GLU A 46 -11.19 -29.10 -11.84
CA GLU A 46 -10.75 -28.01 -10.94
C GLU A 46 -9.65 -27.14 -11.60
N LYS A 47 -9.91 -25.84 -11.65
CA LYS A 47 -8.87 -24.84 -11.94
C LYS A 47 -8.07 -24.59 -10.67
N VAL A 48 -6.75 -24.59 -10.78
CA VAL A 48 -5.82 -24.32 -9.68
C VAL A 48 -5.00 -23.09 -10.01
N VAL A 49 -4.96 -22.14 -9.09
CA VAL A 49 -4.12 -20.95 -9.16
C VAL A 49 -3.10 -21.02 -8.04
N LEU A 50 -1.84 -20.81 -8.39
CA LEU A 50 -0.70 -20.76 -7.46
C LEU A 50 -0.09 -19.38 -7.51
N ARG A 51 -0.13 -18.65 -6.38
CA ARG A 51 0.57 -17.36 -6.23
C ARG A 51 1.86 -17.59 -5.46
N LEU A 52 2.98 -17.30 -6.10
CA LEU A 52 4.30 -17.39 -5.46
C LEU A 52 4.60 -16.08 -4.72
N LEU A 53 4.94 -16.20 -3.45
CA LEU A 53 5.42 -15.11 -2.61
C LEU A 53 6.85 -15.45 -2.16
N ASP A 54 7.83 -14.75 -2.76
CA ASP A 54 9.25 -14.90 -2.39
C ASP A 54 9.51 -14.05 -1.14
N GLN A 55 9.67 -14.70 0.00
CA GLN A 55 9.91 -14.03 1.29
C GLN A 55 11.31 -13.42 1.40
N SER A 56 12.25 -13.81 0.56
CA SER A 56 13.63 -13.31 0.63
C SER A 56 13.80 -11.84 0.22
N ASN A 57 12.85 -11.29 -0.54
CA ASN A 57 12.83 -9.90 -1.00
C ASN A 57 11.72 -9.07 -0.38
N ALA A 58 11.12 -9.55 0.69
CA ALA A 58 9.89 -8.98 1.24
C ALA A 58 10.13 -7.68 2.02
N MET A 59 11.25 -7.55 2.71
CA MET A 59 11.61 -6.35 3.46
C MET A 59 12.41 -5.39 2.57
N VAL A 60 11.76 -4.32 2.20
CA VAL A 60 12.35 -3.23 1.42
C VAL A 60 12.34 -2.00 2.30
N GLY A 61 13.50 -1.56 2.81
CA GLY A 61 13.56 -0.35 3.64
C GLY A 61 12.97 0.87 2.92
N LEU A 62 12.53 1.89 3.68
CA LEU A 62 11.92 3.12 3.15
C LEU A 62 12.75 3.77 2.02
N GLU A 63 14.08 3.62 2.06
CA GLU A 63 15.01 4.16 1.06
C GLU A 63 14.84 3.54 -0.33
N LYS A 64 14.30 2.32 -0.41
CA LYS A 64 14.16 1.56 -1.65
C LYS A 64 12.75 1.61 -2.24
N LEU A 65 11.79 2.21 -1.55
CA LEU A 65 10.41 2.32 -2.01
C LEU A 65 10.26 3.26 -3.22
N GLY A 66 11.24 4.12 -3.45
CA GLY A 66 11.21 5.14 -4.49
C GLY A 66 10.57 6.45 -4.04
N LEU A 67 10.51 6.69 -2.72
CA LEU A 67 10.19 8.01 -2.18
C LEU A 67 11.28 9.00 -2.56
N GLU A 68 10.89 10.18 -3.00
CA GLU A 68 11.83 11.30 -3.17
C GLU A 68 12.39 11.72 -1.80
N THR A 69 13.52 12.43 -1.79
CA THR A 69 14.18 12.80 -0.53
C THR A 69 13.28 13.67 0.36
N ASP A 70 12.57 14.62 -0.23
CA ASP A 70 11.62 15.49 0.46
C ASP A 70 10.40 14.70 0.97
N ASP A 71 9.82 13.78 0.19
CA ASP A 71 8.75 12.88 0.61
C ASP A 71 9.16 12.02 1.80
N ARG A 72 10.40 11.52 1.79
CA ARG A 72 10.92 10.71 2.88
C ARG A 72 11.03 11.50 4.18
N VAL A 73 11.49 12.75 4.12
CA VAL A 73 11.53 13.64 5.31
C VAL A 73 10.11 13.85 5.86
N ILE A 74 9.12 14.04 4.98
CA ILE A 74 7.73 14.17 5.38
C ILE A 74 7.24 12.88 6.07
N VAL A 75 7.48 11.72 5.47
CA VAL A 75 7.07 10.42 6.05
C VAL A 75 7.75 10.17 7.38
N ASP A 76 9.07 10.39 7.47
CA ASP A 76 9.82 10.24 8.73
C ASP A 76 9.23 11.15 9.83
N GLY A 77 8.84 12.39 9.51
CA GLY A 77 8.18 13.31 10.44
C GLY A 77 6.81 12.81 10.90
N ILE A 78 5.99 12.29 9.97
CA ILE A 78 4.65 11.78 10.27
C ILE A 78 4.71 10.55 11.19
N ILE A 79 5.57 9.58 10.88
CA ILE A 79 5.68 8.34 11.66
C ILE A 79 6.37 8.53 13.02
N ALA A 80 7.08 9.63 13.22
CA ALA A 80 7.64 10.01 14.52
C ALA A 80 6.59 10.55 15.49
N ALA A 81 5.37 10.84 15.03
CA ALA A 81 4.29 11.29 15.89
C ALA A 81 3.98 10.25 16.97
N PRO A 82 3.68 10.69 18.20
CA PRO A 82 3.38 9.78 19.31
C PRO A 82 2.06 9.04 19.12
N TYR A 83 1.05 9.69 18.51
CA TYR A 83 -0.28 9.14 18.30
C TYR A 83 -0.94 9.75 17.05
N GLY A 84 -2.01 9.13 16.60
CA GLY A 84 -2.81 9.52 15.44
C GLY A 84 -2.90 8.40 14.41
N ILE A 85 -3.58 8.66 13.29
CA ILE A 85 -3.76 7.69 12.21
C ILE A 85 -2.94 8.09 10.99
N VAL A 86 -2.20 7.16 10.43
CA VAL A 86 -1.57 7.28 9.12
C VAL A 86 -2.19 6.24 8.19
N LEU A 87 -2.75 6.68 7.08
CA LEU A 87 -3.38 5.81 6.10
C LEU A 87 -2.50 5.69 4.85
N VAL A 88 -2.33 4.47 4.37
CA VAL A 88 -1.77 4.21 3.04
C VAL A 88 -2.90 3.74 2.14
N THR A 89 -3.12 4.43 1.03
CA THR A 89 -4.24 4.14 0.14
C THR A 89 -3.81 3.85 -1.30
N GLY A 90 -4.69 3.19 -2.04
CA GLY A 90 -4.49 2.80 -3.42
C GLY A 90 -5.15 1.47 -3.77
N PRO A 91 -5.21 1.08 -5.04
CA PRO A 91 -5.78 -0.19 -5.48
C PRO A 91 -4.96 -1.39 -4.99
N THR A 92 -5.51 -2.57 -5.23
CA THR A 92 -4.78 -3.82 -5.01
C THR A 92 -3.52 -3.86 -5.86
N GLY A 93 -2.39 -4.23 -5.24
CA GLY A 93 -1.10 -4.29 -5.93
C GLY A 93 -0.35 -2.96 -6.02
N SER A 94 -0.84 -1.87 -5.42
CA SER A 94 -0.11 -0.58 -5.38
C SER A 94 1.07 -0.56 -4.42
N GLY A 95 1.31 -1.61 -3.64
CA GLY A 95 2.45 -1.73 -2.72
C GLY A 95 2.18 -1.26 -1.29
N LYS A 96 0.93 -1.05 -0.88
CA LYS A 96 0.54 -0.57 0.46
C LYS A 96 1.17 -1.37 1.60
N SER A 97 1.04 -2.70 1.57
CA SER A 97 1.61 -3.58 2.60
C SER A 97 3.14 -3.44 2.67
N THR A 98 3.82 -3.34 1.52
CA THR A 98 5.28 -3.13 1.48
C THR A 98 5.66 -1.82 2.16
N THR A 99 4.92 -0.73 1.90
CA THR A 99 5.14 0.57 2.53
C THR A 99 4.89 0.50 4.03
N LEU A 100 3.78 -0.11 4.48
CA LEU A 100 3.50 -0.28 5.91
C LEU A 100 4.58 -1.10 6.60
N TYR A 101 5.03 -2.19 6.01
CA TYR A 101 6.10 -3.01 6.59
C TYR A 101 7.44 -2.26 6.66
N SER A 102 7.75 -1.44 5.66
CA SER A 102 8.94 -0.57 5.69
C SER A 102 8.86 0.49 6.80
N VAL A 103 7.64 1.01 7.06
CA VAL A 103 7.37 1.91 8.20
C VAL A 103 7.51 1.17 9.53
N LEU A 104 6.94 -0.03 9.64
CA LEU A 104 7.05 -0.85 10.85
C LEU A 104 8.50 -1.20 11.17
N GLU A 105 9.30 -1.57 10.14
CA GLU A 105 10.73 -1.83 10.29
C GLU A 105 11.47 -0.60 10.86
N ARG A 106 11.14 0.60 10.33
CA ARG A 106 11.71 1.87 10.80
C ARG A 106 11.33 2.21 12.23
N LEU A 107 10.13 1.84 12.66
CA LEU A 107 9.60 2.09 14.01
C LEU A 107 10.00 1.02 15.02
N SER A 108 10.39 -0.17 14.58
CA SER A 108 10.73 -1.30 15.43
C SER A 108 12.01 -1.02 16.20
N LYS A 109 11.85 -0.88 17.53
CA LYS A 109 12.94 -0.73 18.50
C LYS A 109 12.63 -1.62 19.70
N PRO A 110 13.63 -2.06 20.48
CA PRO A 110 13.41 -2.93 21.64
C PRO A 110 12.41 -2.37 22.66
N GLU A 111 12.32 -1.03 22.76
CA GLU A 111 11.48 -0.33 23.74
C GLU A 111 10.06 -0.05 23.23
N VAL A 112 9.74 -0.40 21.96
CA VAL A 112 8.46 -0.08 21.30
C VAL A 112 7.64 -1.35 21.10
N ASN A 113 6.49 -1.42 21.76
CA ASN A 113 5.55 -2.52 21.56
C ASN A 113 4.70 -2.29 20.30
N ILE A 114 5.02 -3.00 19.23
CA ILE A 114 4.28 -2.96 17.96
C ILE A 114 3.42 -4.20 17.83
N ILE A 115 2.12 -4.00 17.59
CA ILE A 115 1.18 -5.10 17.36
C ILE A 115 0.43 -4.87 16.07
N THR A 116 0.31 -5.92 15.25
CA THR A 116 -0.43 -5.86 13.97
C THR A 116 -1.59 -6.84 13.94
N VAL A 117 -2.61 -6.53 13.15
CA VAL A 117 -3.67 -7.46 12.74
C VAL A 117 -3.82 -7.43 11.23
N GLU A 118 -3.75 -8.58 10.58
CA GLU A 118 -3.58 -8.71 9.12
C GLU A 118 -4.43 -9.85 8.54
N ASP A 119 -4.80 -9.72 7.27
CA ASP A 119 -5.56 -10.76 6.53
C ASP A 119 -5.00 -10.97 5.11
N PRO A 120 -4.05 -11.89 4.96
CA PRO A 120 -3.25 -12.54 6.00
C PRO A 120 -1.94 -11.78 6.29
N VAL A 121 -1.16 -12.27 7.27
CA VAL A 121 0.24 -11.85 7.46
C VAL A 121 1.03 -12.24 6.21
N GLU A 122 1.64 -11.25 5.53
CA GLU A 122 2.39 -11.49 4.29
C GLU A 122 3.76 -12.12 4.55
N TYR A 123 4.46 -11.64 5.57
CA TYR A 123 5.69 -12.23 6.10
C TYR A 123 5.93 -11.82 7.53
N THR A 124 6.66 -12.66 8.27
CA THR A 124 6.94 -12.43 9.69
C THR A 124 8.04 -11.41 9.88
N MET A 125 7.85 -10.51 10.84
CA MET A 125 8.81 -9.48 11.26
C MET A 125 9.30 -9.78 12.67
N THR A 126 10.62 -9.85 12.85
CA THR A 126 11.20 -10.03 14.17
C THR A 126 10.95 -8.79 15.04
N GLY A 127 10.53 -8.99 16.28
CA GLY A 127 10.27 -7.90 17.23
C GLY A 127 8.89 -7.27 17.09
N ILE A 128 8.02 -7.80 16.23
CA ILE A 128 6.63 -7.33 16.04
C ILE A 128 5.65 -8.47 16.32
N ASN A 129 4.62 -8.18 17.11
CA ASN A 129 3.56 -9.12 17.42
C ASN A 129 2.49 -9.07 16.32
N GLN A 130 2.51 -10.07 15.42
CA GLN A 130 1.62 -10.11 14.26
C GLN A 130 0.47 -11.09 14.50
N ILE A 131 -0.77 -10.61 14.40
CA ILE A 131 -1.99 -11.39 14.53
C ILE A 131 -2.59 -11.59 13.14
N GLN A 132 -2.88 -12.84 12.79
CA GLN A 132 -3.61 -13.14 11.56
C GLN A 132 -5.10 -13.34 11.85
N VAL A 133 -5.95 -12.65 11.09
CA VAL A 133 -7.39 -12.84 11.10
C VAL A 133 -7.74 -14.31 10.89
N ASN A 134 -8.71 -14.80 11.64
CA ASN A 134 -9.26 -16.15 11.52
C ASN A 134 -10.77 -16.11 11.76
N GLU A 135 -11.53 -15.83 10.72
CA GLU A 135 -12.99 -15.71 10.79
C GLU A 135 -13.66 -17.00 11.28
N LYS A 136 -13.08 -18.18 10.98
CA LYS A 136 -13.61 -19.48 11.46
C LYS A 136 -13.51 -19.61 12.98
N ALA A 137 -12.54 -18.95 13.60
CA ALA A 137 -12.38 -18.91 15.05
C ALA A 137 -13.03 -17.66 15.68
N GLY A 138 -13.71 -16.82 14.89
CA GLY A 138 -14.30 -15.57 15.34
C GLY A 138 -13.31 -14.43 15.55
N LEU A 139 -12.04 -14.61 15.15
CA LEU A 139 -11.00 -13.57 15.26
C LEU A 139 -11.05 -12.67 14.03
N THR A 140 -11.89 -11.64 14.08
CA THR A 140 -12.02 -10.59 13.07
C THR A 140 -11.06 -9.44 13.33
N PHE A 141 -10.97 -8.46 12.40
CA PHE A 141 -10.20 -7.23 12.63
C PHE A 141 -10.68 -6.49 13.89
N GLY A 142 -12.00 -6.34 14.09
CA GLY A 142 -12.57 -5.67 15.25
C GLY A 142 -12.25 -6.38 16.57
N GLU A 143 -12.44 -7.71 16.63
CA GLU A 143 -12.12 -8.50 17.83
C GLU A 143 -10.63 -8.48 18.19
N ALA A 144 -9.77 -8.62 17.17
CA ALA A 144 -8.33 -8.51 17.36
C ALA A 144 -7.93 -7.12 17.88
N LEU A 145 -8.44 -6.04 17.26
CA LEU A 145 -8.11 -4.67 17.63
C LEU A 145 -8.58 -4.34 19.06
N ARG A 146 -9.80 -4.78 19.47
CA ARG A 146 -10.24 -4.65 20.87
C ARG A 146 -9.28 -5.32 21.86
N SER A 147 -8.73 -6.46 21.46
CA SER A 147 -7.78 -7.20 22.30
C SER A 147 -6.41 -6.55 22.32
N ILE A 148 -5.93 -6.07 21.18
CA ILE A 148 -4.67 -5.34 21.01
C ILE A 148 -4.62 -4.14 21.98
N LEU A 149 -5.69 -3.35 22.07
CA LEU A 149 -5.76 -2.16 22.93
C LEU A 149 -5.66 -2.47 24.44
N ARG A 150 -5.67 -3.74 24.84
CA ARG A 150 -5.43 -4.21 26.22
C ARG A 150 -4.05 -4.83 26.41
N GLN A 151 -3.20 -4.78 25.41
CA GLN A 151 -1.84 -5.35 25.40
C GLN A 151 -0.74 -4.29 25.51
N ASP A 152 -1.10 -3.08 25.98
CA ASP A 152 -0.19 -1.94 26.14
C ASP A 152 0.65 -1.68 24.88
N PRO A 153 0.02 -1.49 23.69
CA PRO A 153 0.74 -1.23 22.46
C PRO A 153 1.16 0.24 22.38
N ASP A 154 2.36 0.52 21.86
CA ASP A 154 2.76 1.87 21.44
C ASP A 154 2.27 2.19 20.03
N LYS A 155 2.38 1.19 19.14
CA LYS A 155 2.04 1.32 17.73
C LYS A 155 1.15 0.15 17.32
N VAL A 156 0.11 0.46 16.56
CA VAL A 156 -0.85 -0.55 16.08
C VAL A 156 -0.92 -0.48 14.56
N MET A 157 -0.82 -1.62 13.88
CA MET A 157 -1.12 -1.68 12.45
C MET A 157 -2.35 -2.55 12.23
N VAL A 158 -3.34 -1.99 11.55
CA VAL A 158 -4.53 -2.68 11.06
C VAL A 158 -4.39 -2.84 9.55
N GLY A 159 -4.28 -4.06 9.07
CA GLY A 159 -3.99 -4.36 7.67
C GLY A 159 -4.87 -3.55 6.72
N GLU A 160 -6.16 -3.46 7.00
CA GLU A 160 -7.11 -2.60 6.28
C GLU A 160 -8.34 -2.27 7.12
N ILE A 161 -8.97 -1.13 6.83
CA ILE A 161 -10.25 -0.73 7.39
C ILE A 161 -11.34 -0.96 6.34
N ARG A 162 -12.22 -1.97 6.58
CA ARG A 162 -13.31 -2.32 5.65
C ARG A 162 -14.69 -1.91 6.16
N ASP A 163 -14.85 -1.76 7.46
CA ASP A 163 -16.14 -1.57 8.12
C ASP A 163 -16.08 -0.49 9.20
N LEU A 164 -17.26 -0.02 9.60
CA LEU A 164 -17.42 1.04 10.60
C LEU A 164 -16.85 0.65 11.96
N GLU A 165 -17.00 -0.60 12.39
CA GLU A 165 -16.52 -1.06 13.68
C GLU A 165 -14.99 -0.94 13.78
N THR A 166 -14.28 -1.46 12.78
CA THR A 166 -12.81 -1.37 12.70
C THR A 166 -12.36 0.09 12.63
N ALA A 167 -13.07 0.94 11.84
CA ALA A 167 -12.78 2.37 11.74
C ALA A 167 -12.92 3.09 13.09
N GLN A 168 -14.02 2.83 13.82
CA GLN A 168 -14.26 3.43 15.15
C GLN A 168 -13.19 3.03 16.16
N LEU A 169 -12.78 1.75 16.17
CA LEU A 169 -11.73 1.26 17.05
C LEU A 169 -10.36 1.87 16.71
N ALA A 170 -10.02 2.01 15.44
CA ALA A 170 -8.79 2.66 14.98
C ALA A 170 -8.75 4.14 15.40
N VAL A 171 -9.84 4.87 15.21
CA VAL A 171 -9.97 6.27 15.65
C VAL A 171 -9.85 6.40 17.16
N ARG A 172 -10.54 5.52 17.92
CA ARG A 172 -10.43 5.51 19.38
C ARG A 172 -9.01 5.24 19.83
N ALA A 173 -8.30 4.27 19.22
CA ALA A 173 -6.91 3.98 19.52
C ALA A 173 -6.02 5.21 19.32
N ALA A 174 -6.18 5.91 18.20
CA ALA A 174 -5.43 7.14 17.91
C ALA A 174 -5.69 8.24 18.92
N LEU A 175 -6.96 8.46 19.30
CA LEU A 175 -7.33 9.48 20.28
C LEU A 175 -6.91 9.15 21.71
N THR A 176 -6.64 7.86 22.01
CA THR A 176 -6.16 7.41 23.32
C THR A 176 -4.64 7.25 23.41
N GLY A 177 -3.90 7.79 22.43
CA GLY A 177 -2.44 7.92 22.52
C GLY A 177 -1.62 6.92 21.71
N HIS A 178 -2.24 6.18 20.78
CA HIS A 178 -1.54 5.19 19.96
C HIS A 178 -1.30 5.72 18.53
N LEU A 179 -0.16 5.42 17.96
CA LEU A 179 0.01 5.59 16.50
C LEU A 179 -0.60 4.39 15.77
N VAL A 180 -1.60 4.66 14.94
CA VAL A 180 -2.32 3.66 14.16
C VAL A 180 -1.91 3.77 12.70
N LEU A 181 -1.45 2.67 12.13
CA LEU A 181 -1.13 2.53 10.71
C LEU A 181 -2.21 1.66 10.06
N SER A 182 -2.76 2.07 8.93
CA SER A 182 -3.75 1.22 8.24
C SER A 182 -3.81 1.51 6.74
N THR A 183 -4.65 0.73 6.03
CA THR A 183 -4.92 0.97 4.61
C THR A 183 -6.39 1.20 4.33
N LEU A 184 -6.64 1.96 3.26
CA LEU A 184 -7.94 2.10 2.60
C LEU A 184 -7.80 1.83 1.10
N HIS A 185 -8.93 1.63 0.43
CA HIS A 185 -9.01 1.48 -1.02
C HIS A 185 -9.63 2.74 -1.63
N THR A 186 -8.88 3.87 -1.65
CA THR A 186 -9.25 5.07 -2.38
C THR A 186 -8.21 5.40 -3.44
N ASN A 187 -8.56 6.23 -4.42
CA ASN A 187 -7.71 6.51 -5.56
C ASN A 187 -6.66 7.60 -5.29
N ASP A 188 -6.95 8.52 -4.41
CA ASP A 188 -6.12 9.65 -4.01
C ASP A 188 -6.16 9.84 -2.48
N ALA A 189 -5.33 10.74 -1.97
CA ALA A 189 -5.21 10.97 -0.55
C ALA A 189 -6.43 11.70 0.05
N PRO A 190 -6.98 12.76 -0.56
CA PRO A 190 -8.18 13.44 -0.05
C PRO A 190 -9.39 12.53 0.12
N SER A 191 -9.62 11.62 -0.84
CA SER A 191 -10.75 10.68 -0.81
C SER A 191 -10.72 9.75 0.40
N ALA A 192 -9.58 9.52 1.03
CA ALA A 192 -9.49 8.67 2.21
C ALA A 192 -10.17 9.29 3.43
N SER A 193 -10.05 10.60 3.63
CA SER A 193 -10.73 11.32 4.72
C SER A 193 -12.25 11.29 4.53
N ILE A 194 -12.71 11.51 3.31
CA ILE A 194 -14.13 11.43 2.95
C ILE A 194 -14.65 10.02 3.17
N ARG A 195 -13.89 9.02 2.77
CA ARG A 195 -14.27 7.61 2.92
C ARG A 195 -14.51 7.22 4.38
N LEU A 196 -13.70 7.72 5.32
CA LEU A 196 -13.94 7.52 6.75
C LEU A 196 -15.26 8.15 7.21
N VAL A 197 -15.58 9.36 6.74
CA VAL A 197 -16.85 10.02 7.04
C VAL A 197 -18.03 9.26 6.43
N GLU A 198 -17.93 8.81 5.18
CA GLU A 198 -18.96 7.99 4.52
C GLU A 198 -19.19 6.64 5.22
N MET A 199 -18.16 6.08 5.84
CA MET A 199 -18.28 4.87 6.65
C MET A 199 -19.02 5.11 7.97
N GLY A 200 -19.30 6.36 8.33
CA GLY A 200 -20.07 6.75 9.52
C GLY A 200 -19.21 7.29 10.67
N ILE A 201 -17.94 7.60 10.44
CA ILE A 201 -17.12 8.31 11.44
C ILE A 201 -17.46 9.79 11.41
N ALA A 202 -17.75 10.38 12.58
CA ALA A 202 -18.06 11.79 12.66
C ALA A 202 -16.86 12.65 12.19
N PRO A 203 -17.08 13.72 11.38
CA PRO A 203 -16.01 14.55 10.82
C PRO A 203 -15.00 15.06 11.86
N PHE A 204 -15.46 15.45 13.05
CA PHE A 204 -14.59 15.94 14.12
C PHE A 204 -13.64 14.86 14.67
N LEU A 205 -14.04 13.58 14.60
CA LEU A 205 -13.18 12.45 14.98
C LEU A 205 -12.13 12.16 13.90
N VAL A 206 -12.52 12.26 12.62
CA VAL A 206 -11.58 12.10 11.50
C VAL A 206 -10.53 13.20 11.54
N SER A 207 -10.96 14.47 11.62
CA SER A 207 -10.05 15.63 11.63
C SER A 207 -9.07 15.61 12.79
N SER A 208 -9.50 15.20 13.99
CA SER A 208 -8.64 15.17 15.18
C SER A 208 -7.75 13.94 15.30
N SER A 209 -8.04 12.87 14.58
CA SER A 209 -7.25 11.63 14.66
C SER A 209 -6.33 11.38 13.45
N LEU A 210 -6.69 11.88 12.26
CA LEU A 210 -5.94 11.64 11.03
C LEU A 210 -4.73 12.57 10.93
N LEU A 211 -3.52 12.00 10.87
CA LEU A 211 -2.26 12.75 10.72
C LEU A 211 -1.88 12.96 9.25
N ALA A 212 -2.03 11.91 8.46
CA ALA A 212 -1.67 11.94 7.06
C ALA A 212 -2.31 10.80 6.27
N VAL A 213 -2.40 11.02 4.97
CA VAL A 213 -2.76 9.99 3.99
C VAL A 213 -1.69 9.93 2.91
N ILE A 214 -1.23 8.70 2.60
CA ILE A 214 -0.24 8.41 1.59
C ILE A 214 -0.92 7.61 0.47
N ALA A 215 -1.34 8.27 -0.59
CA ALA A 215 -1.82 7.56 -1.77
C ALA A 215 -0.63 7.07 -2.60
N GLN A 216 -0.74 5.85 -3.12
CA GLN A 216 0.38 5.16 -3.74
C GLN A 216 -0.03 4.37 -4.98
N ARG A 217 0.84 4.40 -6.01
CA ARG A 217 0.82 3.52 -7.18
C ARG A 217 2.21 2.96 -7.42
N LEU A 218 2.28 1.86 -8.14
CA LEU A 218 3.54 1.31 -8.63
C LEU A 218 3.66 1.53 -10.13
N VAL A 219 4.82 2.02 -10.55
CA VAL A 219 5.23 2.13 -11.95
C VAL A 219 6.36 1.15 -12.23
N ARG A 220 6.43 0.59 -13.44
CA ARG A 220 7.53 -0.26 -13.87
C ARG A 220 8.76 0.60 -14.14
N LYS A 221 9.92 0.16 -13.65
CA LYS A 221 11.20 0.83 -13.92
C LYS A 221 11.69 0.45 -15.31
N LEU A 222 12.11 1.43 -16.10
CA LEU A 222 12.76 1.19 -17.37
C LEU A 222 14.02 0.33 -17.19
N CYS A 223 14.24 -0.55 -18.14
CA CYS A 223 15.48 -1.31 -18.20
C CYS A 223 16.60 -0.40 -18.64
N VAL A 224 17.61 -0.22 -17.79
CA VAL A 224 18.75 0.68 -18.07
C VAL A 224 19.57 0.28 -19.29
N GLU A 225 19.57 -1.01 -19.65
CA GLU A 225 20.33 -1.56 -20.77
C GLU A 225 19.70 -1.25 -22.13
N CYS A 226 18.39 -1.00 -22.19
CA CYS A 226 17.73 -0.85 -23.49
C CYS A 226 16.78 0.34 -23.58
N ARG A 227 16.65 1.16 -22.55
CA ARG A 227 15.86 2.38 -22.66
C ARG A 227 16.45 3.32 -23.70
N GLN A 228 15.59 3.93 -24.48
CA GLN A 228 16.01 4.90 -25.52
C GLN A 228 15.51 6.28 -25.15
N GLU A 229 16.41 7.24 -25.20
CA GLU A 229 16.13 8.65 -24.99
C GLU A 229 15.31 9.25 -26.12
N TYR A 230 14.40 10.15 -25.80
CA TYR A 230 13.67 10.99 -26.76
C TYR A 230 13.28 12.32 -26.12
N THR A 231 13.07 13.34 -26.95
CA THR A 231 12.54 14.64 -26.47
C THR A 231 11.01 14.57 -26.48
N ILE A 232 10.39 14.98 -25.39
CA ILE A 232 8.92 15.05 -25.29
C ILE A 232 8.42 16.15 -26.25
N PRO A 233 7.42 15.86 -27.10
CA PRO A 233 6.85 16.86 -27.99
C PRO A 233 6.29 18.07 -27.22
N ASP A 234 6.53 19.29 -27.71
CA ASP A 234 6.14 20.52 -27.05
C ASP A 234 4.68 20.57 -26.62
N LYS A 235 3.77 20.11 -27.48
CA LYS A 235 2.35 20.03 -27.16
C LYS A 235 2.09 19.13 -25.93
N THR A 236 2.75 17.98 -25.89
CA THR A 236 2.62 17.04 -24.74
C THR A 236 3.24 17.65 -23.48
N ALA A 237 4.35 18.37 -23.61
CA ALA A 237 4.97 19.06 -22.49
C ALA A 237 4.05 20.13 -21.91
N ASP A 238 3.41 20.95 -22.76
CA ASP A 238 2.44 21.98 -22.37
C ASP A 238 1.22 21.34 -21.68
N ASP A 239 0.65 20.27 -22.25
CA ASP A 239 -0.52 19.56 -21.71
C ASP A 239 -0.22 18.93 -20.31
N LEU A 240 1.03 18.58 -20.04
CA LEU A 240 1.47 17.96 -18.77
C LEU A 240 2.08 18.97 -17.79
N GLY A 241 2.22 20.24 -18.18
CA GLY A 241 2.82 21.29 -17.34
C GLY A 241 4.31 21.08 -17.07
N ILE A 242 5.03 20.40 -17.96
CA ILE A 242 6.49 20.20 -17.87
C ILE A 242 7.23 21.10 -18.86
N PRO A 243 8.51 21.43 -18.62
CA PRO A 243 9.28 22.29 -19.52
C PRO A 243 9.36 21.72 -20.94
N ARG A 244 9.19 22.57 -21.95
CA ARG A 244 9.43 22.18 -23.35
C ARG A 244 10.89 21.76 -23.55
N GLY A 245 11.11 20.81 -24.45
CA GLY A 245 12.43 20.23 -24.66
C GLY A 245 12.87 19.23 -23.60
N SER A 246 11.99 18.89 -22.63
CA SER A 246 12.30 17.88 -21.63
C SER A 246 12.61 16.52 -22.26
N THR A 247 13.59 15.85 -21.70
CA THR A 247 14.02 14.51 -22.10
C THR A 247 13.27 13.45 -21.32
N ALA A 248 12.86 12.39 -21.99
CA ALA A 248 12.30 11.18 -21.39
C ALA A 248 12.86 9.93 -22.06
N TYR A 249 12.49 8.77 -21.55
CA TYR A 249 12.96 7.48 -22.07
C TYR A 249 11.77 6.56 -22.37
N LYS A 250 11.91 5.79 -23.46
CA LYS A 250 10.94 4.75 -23.85
C LYS A 250 11.51 3.34 -23.70
N PRO A 251 10.68 2.34 -23.40
CA PRO A 251 11.11 0.94 -23.33
C PRO A 251 11.37 0.40 -24.72
N MET A 252 12.49 -0.32 -24.92
CA MET A 252 12.79 -0.97 -26.20
C MET A 252 12.68 -2.49 -26.13
N GLY A 253 13.18 -3.09 -25.05
CA GLY A 253 13.25 -4.53 -24.87
C GLY A 253 14.62 -5.10 -25.23
N CYS A 254 15.13 -5.97 -24.37
CA CYS A 254 16.38 -6.72 -24.55
C CYS A 254 16.32 -8.04 -23.75
N GLU A 255 17.35 -8.85 -23.84
CA GLU A 255 17.45 -10.13 -23.10
C GLU A 255 17.38 -9.93 -21.58
N VAL A 256 18.03 -8.86 -21.04
CA VAL A 256 18.07 -8.58 -19.60
C VAL A 256 16.67 -8.30 -19.02
N CYS A 257 15.80 -7.67 -19.80
CA CYS A 257 14.40 -7.42 -19.40
C CYS A 257 13.42 -8.41 -20.05
N ARG A 258 13.92 -9.46 -20.74
CA ARG A 258 13.13 -10.47 -21.44
C ARG A 258 12.16 -9.87 -22.45
N GLY A 259 12.61 -8.88 -23.20
CA GLY A 259 11.82 -8.21 -24.25
C GLY A 259 10.81 -7.17 -23.77
N THR A 260 10.63 -6.99 -22.45
CA THR A 260 9.58 -6.11 -21.91
C THR A 260 9.94 -4.61 -21.91
N GLY A 261 11.23 -4.27 -21.96
CA GLY A 261 11.72 -2.90 -21.79
C GLY A 261 11.73 -2.41 -20.33
N TYR A 262 11.25 -3.23 -19.35
CA TYR A 262 11.14 -2.87 -17.94
C TYR A 262 11.79 -3.90 -17.03
N LYS A 263 12.33 -3.45 -15.88
CA LYS A 263 12.92 -4.32 -14.86
C LYS A 263 12.73 -3.72 -13.46
N GLY A 264 11.90 -4.36 -12.65
CA GLY A 264 11.55 -3.90 -11.30
C GLY A 264 10.44 -2.84 -11.30
N ARG A 265 10.15 -2.31 -10.12
CA ARG A 265 9.07 -1.34 -9.88
C ARG A 265 9.55 -0.22 -8.96
N SER A 266 8.90 0.93 -9.01
CA SER A 266 9.09 2.07 -8.11
C SER A 266 7.74 2.60 -7.68
N GLY A 267 7.61 3.08 -6.45
CA GLY A 267 6.42 3.80 -6.01
C GLY A 267 6.36 5.20 -6.58
N ILE A 268 5.15 5.69 -6.84
CA ILE A 268 4.80 7.11 -6.94
C ILE A 268 3.82 7.43 -5.83
N TYR A 269 3.94 8.61 -5.25
CA TYR A 269 3.29 8.95 -3.99
C TYR A 269 2.61 10.31 -4.06
N GLU A 270 1.46 10.41 -3.39
CA GLU A 270 0.77 11.63 -3.07
C GLU A 270 0.59 11.64 -1.55
N ILE A 271 1.25 12.56 -0.85
CA ILE A 271 1.31 12.59 0.61
C ILE A 271 0.59 13.83 1.11
N MET A 272 -0.60 13.66 1.62
CA MET A 272 -1.41 14.70 2.25
C MET A 272 -1.17 14.68 3.76
N LYS A 273 -0.62 15.77 4.31
CA LYS A 273 -0.65 16.02 5.75
C LYS A 273 -2.03 16.57 6.12
N VAL A 274 -2.48 16.25 7.31
CA VAL A 274 -3.73 16.77 7.84
C VAL A 274 -3.37 17.82 8.90
N ASP A 275 -3.12 19.04 8.42
CA ASP A 275 -2.90 20.22 9.24
C ASP A 275 -4.22 20.94 9.55
N GLU A 276 -4.15 22.12 10.16
CA GLU A 276 -5.31 22.86 10.63
C GLU A 276 -6.28 23.23 9.48
N GLU A 277 -5.76 23.59 8.30
CA GLU A 277 -6.58 23.96 7.14
C GLU A 277 -7.33 22.75 6.57
N ILE A 278 -6.63 21.62 6.43
CA ILE A 278 -7.24 20.36 5.98
C ILE A 278 -8.23 19.84 7.04
N GLN A 279 -7.92 19.96 8.34
CA GLN A 279 -8.86 19.62 9.42
C GLN A 279 -10.15 20.40 9.32
N ASN A 280 -10.07 21.72 9.11
CA ASN A 280 -11.24 22.59 8.96
C ASN A 280 -12.08 22.19 7.74
N LEU A 281 -11.46 21.88 6.61
CA LEU A 281 -12.17 21.40 5.42
C LEU A 281 -12.89 20.06 5.66
N ILE A 282 -12.27 19.15 6.42
CA ILE A 282 -12.90 17.88 6.80
C ILE A 282 -14.10 18.15 7.73
N LEU A 283 -13.94 19.03 8.72
CA LEU A 283 -15.02 19.42 9.64
C LEU A 283 -16.23 20.02 8.92
N ASP A 284 -15.98 20.87 7.92
CA ASP A 284 -17.01 21.53 7.11
C ASP A 284 -17.66 20.58 6.08
N GLY A 285 -17.19 19.33 5.98
CA GLY A 285 -17.68 18.39 4.98
C GLY A 285 -17.35 18.79 3.55
N ALA A 286 -16.21 19.43 3.33
CA ALA A 286 -15.78 19.91 2.03
C ALA A 286 -15.63 18.77 1.02
N ALA A 287 -15.97 19.04 -0.24
CA ALA A 287 -15.78 18.09 -1.33
C ALA A 287 -14.27 17.80 -1.55
N GLY A 288 -13.95 16.57 -1.99
CA GLY A 288 -12.58 16.10 -2.14
C GLY A 288 -11.67 16.99 -2.99
N HIS A 289 -12.22 17.60 -4.06
CA HIS A 289 -11.45 18.52 -4.90
C HIS A 289 -11.00 19.78 -4.15
N ARG A 290 -11.77 20.26 -3.16
CA ARG A 290 -11.38 21.41 -2.33
C ARG A 290 -10.25 21.05 -1.37
N ILE A 291 -10.35 19.86 -0.74
CA ILE A 291 -9.28 19.32 0.11
C ILE A 291 -8.01 19.13 -0.73
N GLN A 292 -8.13 18.59 -1.94
CA GLN A 292 -7.00 18.41 -2.85
C GLN A 292 -6.34 19.75 -3.23
N GLN A 293 -7.13 20.77 -3.60
CA GLN A 293 -6.61 22.09 -3.96
C GLN A 293 -5.84 22.72 -2.81
N GLU A 294 -6.38 22.62 -1.59
CA GLU A 294 -5.70 23.13 -0.40
C GLU A 294 -4.41 22.35 -0.11
N ALA A 295 -4.44 21.02 -0.13
CA ALA A 295 -3.26 20.22 0.08
C ALA A 295 -2.15 20.51 -0.95
N ILE A 296 -2.51 20.75 -2.24
CA ILE A 296 -1.57 21.16 -3.28
C ILE A 296 -1.00 22.56 -2.96
N ARG A 297 -1.83 23.50 -2.51
CA ARG A 297 -1.38 24.85 -2.11
C ARG A 297 -0.34 24.78 -0.98
N GLU A 298 -0.48 23.80 -0.09
CA GLU A 298 0.47 23.53 1.02
C GLU A 298 1.66 22.65 0.61
N GLY A 299 1.77 22.34 -0.67
CA GLY A 299 2.93 21.67 -1.23
C GLY A 299 2.78 20.15 -1.45
N MET A 300 1.58 19.59 -1.30
CA MET A 300 1.32 18.21 -1.71
C MET A 300 1.54 18.06 -3.22
N ARG A 301 2.28 17.05 -3.62
CA ARG A 301 2.38 16.63 -5.02
C ARG A 301 1.33 15.59 -5.32
N THR A 302 0.66 15.71 -6.47
CA THR A 302 -0.25 14.67 -6.94
C THR A 302 0.52 13.40 -7.37
N LEU A 303 -0.18 12.28 -7.46
CA LEU A 303 0.40 11.05 -8.02
C LEU A 303 1.00 11.29 -9.41
N ARG A 304 0.35 12.13 -10.23
CA ARG A 304 0.83 12.48 -11.58
C ARG A 304 2.13 13.26 -11.52
N ASP A 305 2.22 14.28 -10.67
CA ASP A 305 3.43 15.09 -10.52
C ASP A 305 4.62 14.25 -10.01
N SER A 306 4.36 13.37 -9.03
CA SER A 306 5.34 12.39 -8.53
C SER A 306 5.81 11.46 -9.65
N GLY A 307 4.87 11.00 -10.49
CA GLY A 307 5.18 10.17 -11.65
C GLY A 307 5.99 10.90 -12.72
N LEU A 308 5.61 12.14 -13.06
CA LEU A 308 6.31 12.95 -14.06
C LEU A 308 7.75 13.26 -13.66
N ARG A 309 8.03 13.50 -12.38
CA ARG A 309 9.43 13.60 -11.90
C ARG A 309 10.23 12.35 -12.25
N LYS A 310 9.67 11.16 -11.99
CA LYS A 310 10.34 9.89 -12.33
C LYS A 310 10.50 9.66 -13.82
N VAL A 311 9.63 10.23 -14.65
CA VAL A 311 9.81 10.23 -16.12
C VAL A 311 11.02 11.08 -16.49
N LEU A 312 11.13 12.29 -15.95
CA LEU A 312 12.25 13.21 -16.22
C LEU A 312 13.58 12.64 -15.71
N ASP A 313 13.57 11.93 -14.58
CA ASP A 313 14.73 11.21 -14.03
C ASP A 313 15.06 9.91 -14.80
N GLY A 314 14.29 9.57 -15.83
CA GLY A 314 14.48 8.35 -16.62
C GLY A 314 14.24 7.06 -15.86
N VAL A 315 13.52 7.09 -14.75
CA VAL A 315 13.17 5.89 -13.94
C VAL A 315 12.08 5.09 -14.59
N THR A 316 11.07 5.75 -15.17
CA THR A 316 9.90 5.12 -15.82
C THR A 316 9.56 5.84 -17.12
N SER A 317 8.64 5.27 -17.91
CA SER A 317 8.15 5.91 -19.14
C SER A 317 6.95 6.81 -18.87
N LEU A 318 6.70 7.77 -19.77
CA LEU A 318 5.55 8.65 -19.72
C LEU A 318 4.24 7.85 -19.80
N GLU A 319 4.18 6.86 -20.71
CA GLU A 319 3.00 6.02 -20.91
C GLU A 319 2.62 5.27 -19.61
N GLU A 320 3.62 4.74 -18.90
CA GLU A 320 3.39 4.02 -17.65
C GLU A 320 2.76 4.93 -16.57
N VAL A 321 3.26 6.17 -16.45
CA VAL A 321 2.71 7.14 -15.50
C VAL A 321 1.28 7.54 -15.87
N LEU A 322 1.04 7.86 -17.14
CA LEU A 322 -0.29 8.21 -17.62
C LEU A 322 -1.28 7.07 -17.37
N GLN A 323 -0.90 5.83 -17.67
CA GLN A 323 -1.77 4.66 -17.50
C GLN A 323 -2.19 4.47 -16.03
N VAL A 324 -1.30 4.66 -15.07
CA VAL A 324 -1.61 4.42 -13.64
C VAL A 324 -2.21 5.64 -12.93
N THR A 325 -2.19 6.82 -13.57
CA THR A 325 -2.74 8.08 -13.05
C THR A 325 -3.95 8.59 -13.84
N LEU A 326 -4.39 7.89 -14.90
CA LEU A 326 -5.70 8.12 -15.53
C LEU A 326 -6.77 7.54 -14.59
N ASN A 327 -7.60 8.39 -14.05
CA ASN A 327 -8.83 8.04 -13.32
C ASN A 327 -10.03 8.24 -14.22
#